data_9e4da089e275a97089764c6b8ac063e5
#
_entry.id   9e4da089e275a97089764c6b8ac063e5
#
_cell.length_a   1.000
_cell.length_b   1.000
_cell.length_c   1.000
_cell.angle_alpha   90.00
_cell.angle_beta   90.00
_cell.angle_gamma   90.00
#
_symmetry.space_group_name_H-M   'P 1'
#
loop_
_entity.id
_entity.type
_entity.pdbx_description
1 polymer ?
#
loop_
_entity_poly.entity_id
_entity_poly.type
_entity_poly.pdbx_seq_one_letter_code
_entity_poly.pdbx_strand_id
1 'polypeptide(L)'
;MSKNKVVTVQGGFVFLLLFFIYFGSNIVHYSVAMLEGSSVVDGVVFDINENLSWSLGLTLILLLAQFFVVIKFKVMNTEEKIHDVFYNQLLYFSLIYQFIFYFYNLIYGYGVAGQSISQDSLFKYLFYVISPDLIAVIVSVLVGKSRLYYLNLVFLVFSMLSRGWAGGIILLGFVLLINSNYSSIKDVVQRSGFKILCFLISGVILIPVLNAFKFWVRDEGGEGLSYFYDYILGDGNLFSVLGNSILYLVSRFSIVGSVNLIFDNQAMLMDAYNSGTITPFWTENTLVSSFYRMWMEGGVNASNYIVTEILGYSDATWNSHVGLAGWLILLPASSAFFFLFYYMTLLLTGLFLSRILGSRVFSMVSVLSLAYLYHGWLSSFILVVYCLLFVIICRFIFSRTKNALVV
;
A
#
# COMPACT_ATOMS: atom_id res chain seq x y z
N MET A 1 -26.26 -23.98 27.71
CA MET A 1 -25.40 -24.45 26.58
C MET A 1 -25.15 -23.28 25.65
N SER A 2 -24.06 -22.58 25.84
CA SER A 2 -23.62 -21.49 24.98
C SER A 2 -23.18 -22.09 23.61
N LYS A 3 -23.92 -21.74 22.55
CA LYS A 3 -23.51 -22.04 21.18
C LYS A 3 -22.18 -21.31 20.95
N ASN A 4 -21.07 -22.03 20.96
CA ASN A 4 -19.81 -21.55 20.39
C ASN A 4 -20.08 -21.14 18.94
N LYS A 5 -20.42 -19.87 18.73
CA LYS A 5 -20.38 -19.27 17.41
C LYS A 5 -18.92 -19.37 16.96
N VAL A 6 -18.66 -20.28 16.06
CA VAL A 6 -17.46 -20.28 15.25
C VAL A 6 -17.40 -18.89 14.61
N VAL A 7 -16.60 -18.00 15.18
CA VAL A 7 -16.32 -16.70 14.58
C VAL A 7 -15.45 -16.99 13.38
N THR A 8 -16.15 -17.07 12.29
CA THR A 8 -15.62 -17.27 10.96
C THR A 8 -14.68 -16.14 10.58
N VAL A 9 -13.65 -16.51 9.93
CA VAL A 9 -12.54 -15.80 9.28
C VAL A 9 -13.05 -14.70 8.32
N GLN A 10 -13.80 -13.70 8.81
CA GLN A 10 -14.39 -12.65 7.97
C GLN A 10 -13.33 -11.83 7.23
N GLY A 11 -12.16 -11.64 7.81
CA GLY A 11 -11.08 -10.89 7.17
C GLY A 11 -10.10 -11.74 6.39
N GLY A 12 -10.02 -13.03 6.65
CA GLY A 12 -9.14 -13.94 5.92
C GLY A 12 -9.48 -14.04 4.43
N PHE A 13 -10.75 -13.83 4.07
CA PHE A 13 -11.18 -13.84 2.67
C PHE A 13 -10.58 -12.67 1.87
N VAL A 14 -10.59 -11.45 2.41
CA VAL A 14 -10.06 -10.28 1.70
C VAL A 14 -8.56 -10.40 1.49
N PHE A 15 -7.85 -10.91 2.50
CA PHE A 15 -6.43 -11.22 2.39
C PHE A 15 -6.15 -12.31 1.35
N LEU A 16 -6.94 -13.41 1.34
CA LEU A 16 -6.86 -14.45 0.33
C LEU A 16 -7.13 -13.91 -1.08
N LEU A 17 -8.16 -13.08 -1.23
CA LEU A 17 -8.47 -12.46 -2.52
C LEU A 17 -7.28 -11.65 -3.05
N LEU A 18 -6.70 -10.80 -2.20
CA LEU A 18 -5.55 -10.00 -2.58
C LEU A 18 -4.33 -10.87 -2.87
N PHE A 19 -4.10 -11.92 -2.08
CA PHE A 19 -3.04 -12.88 -2.35
C PHE A 19 -3.17 -13.50 -3.75
N PHE A 20 -4.37 -13.95 -4.14
CA PHE A 20 -4.60 -14.51 -5.47
C PHE A 20 -4.48 -13.46 -6.59
N ILE A 21 -4.84 -12.20 -6.33
CA ILE A 21 -4.61 -11.11 -7.28
C ILE A 21 -3.10 -10.95 -7.51
N TYR A 22 -2.29 -10.86 -6.45
CA TYR A 22 -0.83 -10.77 -6.58
C TYR A 22 -0.23 -11.99 -7.27
N PHE A 23 -0.63 -13.19 -6.85
CA PHE A 23 -0.15 -14.44 -7.44
C PHE A 23 -0.46 -14.50 -8.94
N GLY A 24 -1.72 -14.26 -9.31
CA GLY A 24 -2.16 -14.26 -10.70
C GLY A 24 -1.50 -13.15 -11.54
N SER A 25 -1.40 -11.92 -10.99
CA SER A 25 -0.77 -10.80 -11.69
C SER A 25 0.72 -11.04 -11.99
N ASN A 26 1.46 -11.66 -11.06
CA ASN A 26 2.86 -12.03 -11.31
C ASN A 26 2.98 -13.07 -12.43
N ILE A 27 2.10 -14.09 -12.46
CA ILE A 27 2.10 -15.10 -13.53
C ILE A 27 1.70 -14.49 -14.86
N VAL A 28 0.65 -13.67 -14.90
CA VAL A 28 0.19 -13.03 -16.14
C VAL A 28 1.27 -12.09 -16.68
N HIS A 29 1.88 -11.26 -15.84
CA HIS A 29 2.96 -10.36 -16.25
C HIS A 29 4.14 -11.15 -16.82
N TYR A 30 4.59 -12.21 -16.13
CA TYR A 30 5.63 -13.11 -16.64
C TYR A 30 5.27 -13.70 -18.00
N SER A 31 4.04 -14.20 -18.15
CA SER A 31 3.60 -14.83 -19.40
C SER A 31 3.55 -13.84 -20.57
N VAL A 32 3.06 -12.63 -20.32
CA VAL A 32 3.03 -11.56 -21.32
C VAL A 32 4.47 -11.17 -21.69
N ALA A 33 5.35 -10.94 -20.71
CA ALA A 33 6.74 -10.59 -20.96
C ALA A 33 7.47 -11.65 -21.78
N MET A 34 7.24 -12.96 -21.49
CA MET A 34 7.81 -14.05 -22.26
C MET A 34 7.30 -14.12 -23.70
N LEU A 35 6.05 -13.74 -23.95
CA LEU A 35 5.45 -13.71 -25.31
C LEU A 35 5.94 -12.51 -26.12
N GLU A 36 6.09 -11.35 -25.49
CA GLU A 36 6.49 -10.11 -26.15
C GLU A 36 8.01 -9.93 -26.24
N GLY A 37 8.79 -10.73 -25.53
CA GLY A 37 10.25 -10.56 -25.41
C GLY A 37 10.68 -9.33 -24.61
N SER A 38 9.71 -8.63 -24.01
CA SER A 38 9.93 -7.41 -23.24
C SER A 38 9.05 -7.33 -22.00
N SER A 39 9.45 -6.55 -21.02
CA SER A 39 8.69 -6.31 -19.80
C SER A 39 8.50 -4.80 -19.58
N VAL A 40 7.46 -4.44 -18.84
CA VAL A 40 7.14 -3.04 -18.54
C VAL A 40 7.25 -2.78 -17.05
N VAL A 41 8.07 -1.82 -16.66
CA VAL A 41 8.16 -1.31 -15.29
C VAL A 41 7.87 0.18 -15.29
N ASP A 42 6.83 0.57 -14.58
CA ASP A 42 6.41 1.97 -14.43
C ASP A 42 6.23 2.73 -15.78
N GLY A 43 5.84 2.01 -16.83
CA GLY A 43 5.64 2.56 -18.17
C GLY A 43 6.86 2.49 -19.08
N VAL A 44 8.01 2.06 -18.59
CA VAL A 44 9.23 1.86 -19.39
C VAL A 44 9.31 0.42 -19.86
N VAL A 45 9.52 0.23 -21.16
CA VAL A 45 9.71 -1.08 -21.79
C VAL A 45 11.20 -1.41 -21.77
N PHE A 46 11.56 -2.62 -21.36
CA PHE A 46 12.94 -3.14 -21.42
C PHE A 46 12.94 -4.61 -21.84
N ASP A 47 14.01 -5.01 -22.49
CA ASP A 47 14.19 -6.39 -22.95
C ASP A 47 14.27 -7.34 -21.76
N ILE A 48 13.67 -8.52 -21.89
CA ILE A 48 13.80 -9.57 -20.89
C ILE A 48 15.05 -10.40 -21.11
N ASN A 49 15.55 -10.98 -20.05
CA ASN A 49 16.67 -11.91 -20.07
C ASN A 49 16.33 -13.24 -19.34
N GLU A 50 17.32 -14.12 -19.23
CA GLU A 50 17.20 -15.43 -18.53
C GLU A 50 16.80 -15.29 -17.04
N ASN A 51 17.01 -14.12 -16.41
CA ASN A 51 16.68 -13.90 -15.00
C ASN A 51 15.18 -13.75 -14.71
N LEU A 52 14.35 -13.56 -15.75
CA LEU A 52 12.91 -13.38 -15.56
C LEU A 52 12.25 -14.57 -14.85
N SER A 53 12.66 -15.80 -15.17
CA SER A 53 12.14 -17.01 -14.51
C SER A 53 12.57 -17.10 -13.04
N TRP A 54 13.81 -16.73 -12.72
CA TRP A 54 14.28 -16.64 -11.36
C TRP A 54 13.55 -15.54 -10.58
N SER A 55 13.30 -14.41 -11.21
CA SER A 55 12.53 -13.29 -10.64
C SER A 55 11.12 -13.71 -10.27
N LEU A 56 10.42 -14.46 -11.14
CA LEU A 56 9.12 -15.03 -10.84
C LEU A 56 9.20 -16.02 -9.67
N GLY A 57 10.14 -16.97 -9.73
CA GLY A 57 10.29 -18.01 -8.70
C GLY A 57 10.51 -17.39 -7.31
N LEU A 58 11.46 -16.47 -7.18
CA LEU A 58 11.76 -15.79 -5.92
C LEU A 58 10.57 -14.97 -5.42
N THR A 59 9.93 -14.22 -6.30
CA THR A 59 8.75 -13.40 -6.01
C THR A 59 7.60 -14.25 -5.45
N LEU A 60 7.29 -15.39 -6.09
CA LEU A 60 6.23 -16.28 -5.63
C LEU A 60 6.57 -17.00 -4.32
N ILE A 61 7.82 -17.42 -4.13
CA ILE A 61 8.27 -18.06 -2.87
C ILE A 61 8.09 -17.08 -1.70
N LEU A 62 8.50 -15.83 -1.86
CA LEU A 62 8.38 -14.82 -0.81
C LEU A 62 6.92 -14.42 -0.54
N LEU A 63 6.08 -14.35 -1.59
CA LEU A 63 4.65 -14.15 -1.45
C LEU A 63 3.99 -15.28 -0.64
N LEU A 64 4.35 -16.54 -0.95
CA LEU A 64 3.87 -17.72 -0.22
C LEU A 64 4.37 -17.71 1.23
N ALA A 65 5.64 -17.38 1.46
CA ALA A 65 6.21 -17.30 2.81
C ALA A 65 5.44 -16.28 3.67
N GLN A 66 5.21 -15.07 3.15
CA GLN A 66 4.43 -14.04 3.84
C GLN A 66 2.98 -14.51 4.10
N PHE A 67 2.36 -15.14 3.13
CA PHE A 67 1.02 -15.71 3.25
C PHE A 67 0.93 -16.71 4.40
N PHE A 68 1.88 -17.66 4.49
CA PHE A 68 1.91 -18.65 5.57
C PHE A 68 2.13 -18.02 6.95
N VAL A 69 2.99 -16.99 7.06
CA VAL A 69 3.18 -16.25 8.31
C VAL A 69 1.88 -15.62 8.77
N VAL A 70 1.19 -14.89 7.89
CA VAL A 70 -0.07 -14.22 8.23
C VAL A 70 -1.15 -15.22 8.63
N ILE A 71 -1.30 -16.35 7.91
CA ILE A 71 -2.31 -17.37 8.23
C ILE A 71 -2.03 -18.04 9.58
N LYS A 72 -0.77 -18.36 9.86
CA LYS A 72 -0.39 -18.96 11.14
C LYS A 72 -0.58 -18.00 12.32
N PHE A 73 -0.55 -16.72 12.07
CA PHE A 73 -0.76 -15.67 13.07
C PHE A 73 -2.26 -15.48 13.36
N LYS A 74 -3.01 -16.56 13.64
CA LYS A 74 -4.46 -16.54 13.85
C LYS A 74 -4.86 -15.59 14.98
N VAL A 75 -5.95 -14.87 14.75
CA VAL A 75 -6.58 -14.02 15.75
C VAL A 75 -7.28 -14.90 16.78
N MET A 76 -6.89 -14.82 18.03
CA MET A 76 -7.76 -15.24 19.14
C MET A 76 -8.84 -14.18 19.26
N ASN A 77 -10.12 -14.58 19.17
CA ASN A 77 -11.24 -13.68 19.29
C ASN A 77 -11.26 -13.04 20.68
N THR A 78 -10.87 -11.80 20.73
CA THR A 78 -11.23 -10.92 21.81
C THR A 78 -12.41 -10.08 21.33
N GLU A 79 -13.63 -10.61 21.49
CA GLU A 79 -14.84 -9.77 21.49
C GLU A 79 -14.83 -8.95 22.80
N GLU A 80 -13.92 -8.02 22.91
CA GLU A 80 -14.07 -6.99 23.92
C GLU A 80 -15.16 -6.03 23.45
N LYS A 81 -16.19 -5.87 24.25
CA LYS A 81 -17.17 -4.79 24.14
C LYS A 81 -16.44 -3.46 24.32
N ILE A 82 -15.88 -2.92 23.25
CA ILE A 82 -15.28 -1.60 23.28
C ILE A 82 -16.42 -0.59 23.29
N HIS A 83 -16.31 0.40 24.15
CA HIS A 83 -17.34 1.42 24.35
C HIS A 83 -17.60 2.22 23.07
N ASP A 84 -18.85 2.26 22.65
CA ASP A 84 -19.33 3.05 21.49
C ASP A 84 -18.89 4.52 21.55
N VAL A 85 -18.75 5.08 22.77
CA VAL A 85 -18.30 6.46 22.98
C VAL A 85 -16.86 6.68 22.51
N PHE A 86 -15.93 5.76 22.80
CA PHE A 86 -14.54 5.87 22.34
C PHE A 86 -14.45 5.83 20.81
N TYR A 87 -15.20 4.94 20.18
CA TYR A 87 -15.20 4.85 18.71
C TYR A 87 -15.75 6.10 18.04
N ASN A 88 -16.82 6.67 18.59
CA ASN A 88 -17.36 7.92 18.06
C ASN A 88 -16.36 9.06 18.19
N GLN A 89 -15.67 9.20 19.30
CA GLN A 89 -14.63 10.23 19.48
C GLN A 89 -13.45 10.03 18.51
N LEU A 90 -13.02 8.77 18.32
CA LEU A 90 -11.95 8.45 17.38
C LEU A 90 -12.36 8.76 15.94
N LEU A 91 -13.64 8.55 15.59
CA LEU A 91 -14.18 8.89 14.28
C LEU A 91 -14.25 10.41 14.05
N TYR A 92 -14.67 11.19 15.04
CA TYR A 92 -14.61 12.66 15.00
C TYR A 92 -13.17 13.16 14.86
N PHE A 93 -12.24 12.60 15.65
CA PHE A 93 -10.82 12.91 15.53
C PHE A 93 -10.32 12.64 14.09
N SER A 94 -10.62 11.46 13.55
CA SER A 94 -10.21 11.09 12.20
C SER A 94 -10.74 12.07 11.14
N LEU A 95 -12.01 12.49 11.24
CA LEU A 95 -12.61 13.45 10.31
C LEU A 95 -11.94 14.82 10.38
N ILE A 96 -11.74 15.35 11.60
CA ILE A 96 -11.09 16.65 11.80
C ILE A 96 -9.64 16.58 11.29
N TYR A 97 -8.94 15.50 11.59
CA TYR A 97 -7.55 15.32 11.18
C TYR A 97 -7.38 15.20 9.66
N GLN A 98 -8.29 14.47 8.97
CA GLN A 98 -8.33 14.45 7.51
C GLN A 98 -8.65 15.82 6.92
N PHE A 99 -9.57 16.56 7.52
CA PHE A 99 -9.93 17.89 7.08
C PHE A 99 -8.72 18.83 7.16
N ILE A 100 -8.01 18.86 8.28
CA ILE A 100 -6.79 19.65 8.46
C ILE A 100 -5.74 19.24 7.43
N PHE A 101 -5.55 17.94 7.22
CA PHE A 101 -4.60 17.42 6.25
C PHE A 101 -4.95 17.80 4.80
N TYR A 102 -6.23 17.73 4.45
CA TYR A 102 -6.70 18.14 3.13
C TYR A 102 -6.37 19.61 2.82
N PHE A 103 -6.68 20.52 3.73
CA PHE A 103 -6.34 21.94 3.56
C PHE A 103 -4.84 22.18 3.57
N TYR A 104 -4.11 21.48 4.40
CA TYR A 104 -2.65 21.52 4.40
C TYR A 104 -2.09 21.10 3.02
N ASN A 105 -2.62 20.06 2.41
CA ASN A 105 -2.22 19.64 1.07
C ASN A 105 -2.55 20.69 -0.01
N LEU A 106 -3.72 21.31 0.06
CA LEU A 106 -4.10 22.37 -0.89
C LEU A 106 -3.17 23.58 -0.82
N ILE A 107 -2.69 23.94 0.37
CA ILE A 107 -1.85 25.12 0.58
C ILE A 107 -0.38 24.83 0.24
N TYR A 108 0.14 23.68 0.64
CA TYR A 108 1.57 23.37 0.58
C TYR A 108 1.96 22.32 -0.48
N GLY A 109 1.01 21.76 -1.22
CA GLY A 109 1.27 20.68 -2.19
C GLY A 109 1.81 19.39 -1.57
N TYR A 110 1.66 19.20 -0.23
CA TYR A 110 2.22 18.07 0.48
C TYR A 110 1.54 16.76 0.09
N GLY A 111 2.34 15.76 -0.24
CA GLY A 111 1.83 14.41 -0.58
C GLY A 111 1.16 14.31 -1.94
N VAL A 112 1.21 15.34 -2.77
CA VAL A 112 0.85 15.25 -4.19
C VAL A 112 1.92 14.41 -4.87
N ALA A 113 1.49 13.35 -5.51
CA ALA A 113 2.42 12.44 -6.16
C ALA A 113 3.07 13.11 -7.37
N GLY A 114 4.39 13.14 -7.41
CA GLY A 114 5.14 13.74 -8.50
C GLY A 114 5.49 15.22 -8.30
N GLN A 115 5.13 15.82 -7.17
CA GLN A 115 5.50 17.20 -6.87
C GLN A 115 6.53 17.31 -5.75
N SER A 116 7.48 18.23 -5.88
CA SER A 116 8.38 18.61 -4.80
C SER A 116 7.65 19.53 -3.82
N ILE A 117 7.89 19.35 -2.53
CA ILE A 117 7.27 20.19 -1.48
C ILE A 117 7.82 21.61 -1.59
N SER A 118 6.95 22.56 -1.89
CA SER A 118 7.35 23.95 -2.12
C SER A 118 7.79 24.71 -0.85
N GLN A 119 7.34 24.30 0.32
CA GLN A 119 7.68 24.94 1.60
C GLN A 119 7.76 23.93 2.75
N ASP A 120 8.79 24.11 3.60
CA ASP A 120 8.97 23.32 4.81
C ASP A 120 8.10 23.84 5.96
N SER A 121 7.24 22.97 6.49
CA SER A 121 6.43 23.25 7.67
C SER A 121 6.65 22.16 8.74
N LEU A 122 6.70 22.56 10.01
CA LEU A 122 6.80 21.61 11.12
C LEU A 122 5.63 20.61 11.17
N PHE A 123 4.46 21.00 10.67
CA PHE A 123 3.29 20.12 10.61
C PHE A 123 3.49 18.91 9.72
N LYS A 124 4.39 18.95 8.72
CA LYS A 124 4.70 17.79 7.89
C LYS A 124 5.14 16.59 8.73
N TYR A 125 5.94 16.82 9.79
CA TYR A 125 6.44 15.74 10.63
C TYR A 125 5.33 15.03 11.40
N LEU A 126 4.26 15.74 11.78
CA LEU A 126 3.09 15.11 12.38
C LEU A 126 2.43 14.12 11.40
N PHE A 127 2.27 14.52 10.14
CA PHE A 127 1.69 13.67 9.11
C PHE A 127 2.61 12.52 8.68
N TYR A 128 3.94 12.67 8.85
CA TYR A 128 4.92 11.59 8.66
C TYR A 128 4.88 10.53 9.75
N VAL A 129 4.44 10.85 10.96
CA VAL A 129 4.36 9.90 12.07
C VAL A 129 2.96 9.29 12.15
N ILE A 130 1.94 10.12 12.00
CA ILE A 130 0.53 9.72 12.08
C ILE A 130 -0.13 10.07 10.76
N SER A 131 -0.18 9.10 9.84
CA SER A 131 -0.80 9.31 8.53
C SER A 131 -2.32 9.48 8.65
N PRO A 132 -2.90 10.62 8.22
CA PRO A 132 -4.34 10.84 8.26
C PRO A 132 -5.12 9.79 7.48
N ASP A 133 -4.63 9.38 6.32
CA ASP A 133 -5.26 8.36 5.47
C ASP A 133 -5.30 7.00 6.18
N LEU A 134 -4.18 6.60 6.80
CA LEU A 134 -4.11 5.32 7.53
C LEU A 134 -4.95 5.33 8.80
N ILE A 135 -4.98 6.46 9.53
CA ILE A 135 -5.91 6.64 10.66
C ILE A 135 -7.35 6.49 10.17
N ALA A 136 -7.71 7.14 9.06
CA ALA A 136 -9.06 7.04 8.51
C ALA A 136 -9.42 5.60 8.13
N VAL A 137 -8.50 4.85 7.53
CA VAL A 137 -8.68 3.44 7.19
C VAL A 137 -8.86 2.59 8.47
N ILE A 138 -7.95 2.71 9.45
CA ILE A 138 -7.99 1.93 10.69
C ILE A 138 -9.27 2.23 11.47
N VAL A 139 -9.63 3.50 11.61
CA VAL A 139 -10.85 3.93 12.31
C VAL A 139 -12.09 3.44 11.59
N SER A 140 -12.12 3.49 10.25
CA SER A 140 -13.26 3.00 9.47
C SER A 140 -13.45 1.49 9.61
N VAL A 141 -12.40 0.72 9.82
CA VAL A 141 -12.48 -0.73 10.07
C VAL A 141 -12.90 -1.03 11.51
N LEU A 142 -12.49 -0.19 12.47
CA LEU A 142 -12.87 -0.32 13.89
C LEU A 142 -14.33 0.02 14.15
N VAL A 143 -14.82 1.10 13.54
CA VAL A 143 -16.12 1.68 13.83
C VAL A 143 -17.22 0.99 12.99
N GLY A 144 -18.40 0.81 13.59
CA GLY A 144 -19.58 0.32 12.89
C GLY A 144 -20.09 1.32 11.84
N LYS A 145 -20.95 0.86 10.93
CA LYS A 145 -21.57 1.67 9.89
C LYS A 145 -22.47 2.76 10.50
N SER A 146 -22.06 4.01 10.37
CA SER A 146 -22.78 5.21 10.80
C SER A 146 -22.70 6.28 9.72
N ARG A 147 -23.45 7.39 9.86
CA ARG A 147 -23.34 8.52 8.92
C ARG A 147 -21.92 9.10 8.90
N LEU A 148 -21.31 9.23 10.06
CA LEU A 148 -19.92 9.72 10.18
C LEU A 148 -18.91 8.76 9.57
N TYR A 149 -19.14 7.45 9.63
CA TYR A 149 -18.34 6.45 8.95
C TYR A 149 -18.31 6.68 7.42
N TYR A 150 -19.46 6.86 6.80
CA TYR A 150 -19.52 7.13 5.36
C TYR A 150 -18.87 8.46 5.01
N LEU A 151 -19.05 9.48 5.84
CA LEU A 151 -18.39 10.77 5.66
C LEU A 151 -16.86 10.63 5.74
N ASN A 152 -16.34 9.84 6.69
CA ASN A 152 -14.91 9.55 6.83
C ASN A 152 -14.34 8.88 5.55
N LEU A 153 -15.07 7.92 4.97
CA LEU A 153 -14.68 7.26 3.73
C LEU A 153 -14.70 8.19 2.51
N VAL A 154 -15.72 9.05 2.42
CA VAL A 154 -15.81 10.05 1.34
C VAL A 154 -14.64 11.03 1.41
N PHE A 155 -14.33 11.56 2.61
CA PHE A 155 -13.17 12.43 2.80
C PHE A 155 -11.84 11.74 2.50
N LEU A 156 -11.68 10.46 2.88
CA LEU A 156 -10.51 9.67 2.56
C LEU A 156 -10.28 9.59 1.05
N VAL A 157 -11.32 9.19 0.29
CA VAL A 157 -11.22 9.07 -1.17
C VAL A 157 -10.96 10.42 -1.80
N PHE A 158 -11.67 11.46 -1.39
CA PHE A 158 -11.51 12.81 -1.91
C PHE A 158 -10.09 13.36 -1.65
N SER A 159 -9.57 13.18 -0.42
CA SER A 159 -8.21 13.56 -0.07
C SER A 159 -7.15 12.81 -0.89
N MET A 160 -7.34 11.51 -1.13
CA MET A 160 -6.39 10.74 -1.93
C MET A 160 -6.46 11.09 -3.42
N LEU A 161 -7.64 11.26 -3.99
CA LEU A 161 -7.81 11.66 -5.39
C LEU A 161 -7.24 13.04 -5.66
N SER A 162 -7.47 14.02 -4.77
CA SER A 162 -6.93 15.39 -4.93
C SER A 162 -5.40 15.45 -4.96
N ARG A 163 -4.73 14.39 -4.51
CA ARG A 163 -3.27 14.21 -4.55
C ARG A 163 -2.79 13.28 -5.67
N GLY A 164 -3.67 12.88 -6.58
CA GLY A 164 -3.36 11.95 -7.67
C GLY A 164 -3.14 10.50 -7.23
N TRP A 165 -3.70 10.07 -6.08
CA TRP A 165 -3.57 8.73 -5.51
C TRP A 165 -4.80 7.87 -5.79
N ALA A 166 -4.89 7.30 -6.98
CA ALA A 166 -6.00 6.42 -7.37
C ALA A 166 -6.12 5.14 -6.50
N GLY A 167 -5.03 4.72 -5.83
CA GLY A 167 -5.03 3.59 -4.89
C GLY A 167 -6.02 3.72 -3.72
N GLY A 168 -6.48 4.94 -3.41
CA GLY A 168 -7.51 5.18 -2.39
C GLY A 168 -8.83 4.46 -2.65
N ILE A 169 -9.19 4.29 -3.92
CA ILE A 169 -10.42 3.56 -4.30
C ILE A 169 -10.27 2.06 -3.99
N ILE A 170 -9.08 1.50 -4.21
CA ILE A 170 -8.79 0.10 -3.86
C ILE A 170 -8.85 -0.09 -2.35
N LEU A 171 -8.26 0.84 -1.57
CA LEU A 171 -8.34 0.82 -0.11
C LEU A 171 -9.78 0.93 0.38
N LEU A 172 -10.59 1.81 -0.22
CA LEU A 172 -12.03 1.90 0.07
C LEU A 172 -12.71 0.55 -0.16
N GLY A 173 -12.45 -0.10 -1.29
CA GLY A 173 -12.98 -1.43 -1.59
C GLY A 173 -12.65 -2.46 -0.49
N PHE A 174 -11.40 -2.50 -0.03
CA PHE A 174 -11.00 -3.40 1.06
C PHE A 174 -11.69 -3.06 2.39
N VAL A 175 -11.79 -1.78 2.76
CA VAL A 175 -12.52 -1.35 3.97
C VAL A 175 -13.98 -1.79 3.93
N LEU A 176 -14.65 -1.60 2.78
CA LEU A 176 -16.04 -2.01 2.60
C LEU A 176 -16.20 -3.54 2.66
N LEU A 177 -15.28 -4.30 2.05
CA LEU A 177 -15.30 -5.77 2.10
C LEU A 177 -15.04 -6.31 3.52
N ILE A 178 -14.07 -5.75 4.25
CA ILE A 178 -13.77 -6.15 5.64
C ILE A 178 -14.94 -5.85 6.58
N ASN A 179 -15.62 -4.72 6.37
CA ASN A 179 -16.79 -4.34 7.16
C ASN A 179 -18.10 -5.02 6.72
N SER A 180 -18.05 -5.82 5.65
CA SER A 180 -19.19 -6.63 5.25
C SER A 180 -19.28 -7.88 6.12
N ASN A 181 -20.52 -8.26 6.52
CA ASN A 181 -20.77 -9.43 7.37
C ASN A 181 -20.87 -10.72 6.54
N TYR A 182 -19.89 -11.00 5.69
CA TYR A 182 -19.84 -12.25 4.92
C TYR A 182 -19.14 -13.34 5.72
N SER A 183 -19.80 -14.49 5.86
CA SER A 183 -19.28 -15.65 6.62
C SER A 183 -18.39 -16.56 5.77
N SER A 184 -18.56 -16.55 4.44
CA SER A 184 -17.84 -17.41 3.50
C SER A 184 -17.81 -16.82 2.09
N ILE A 185 -16.94 -17.35 1.22
CA ILE A 185 -16.91 -17.01 -0.22
C ILE A 185 -18.26 -17.26 -0.87
N LYS A 186 -18.91 -18.38 -0.51
CA LYS A 186 -20.23 -18.74 -1.01
C LYS A 186 -21.26 -17.67 -0.66
N ASP A 187 -21.22 -17.15 0.57
CA ASP A 187 -22.08 -16.05 1.05
C ASP A 187 -21.84 -14.75 0.25
N VAL A 188 -20.56 -14.45 -0.04
CA VAL A 188 -20.19 -13.30 -0.87
C VAL A 188 -20.77 -13.42 -2.27
N VAL A 189 -20.56 -14.57 -2.91
CA VAL A 189 -21.05 -14.81 -4.27
C VAL A 189 -22.57 -14.82 -4.33
N GLN A 190 -23.23 -15.48 -3.40
CA GLN A 190 -24.70 -15.58 -3.39
C GLN A 190 -25.40 -14.25 -3.07
N ARG A 191 -24.90 -13.48 -2.10
CA ARG A 191 -25.57 -12.23 -1.65
C ARG A 191 -25.12 -11.00 -2.41
N SER A 192 -23.94 -11.01 -2.98
CA SER A 192 -23.32 -9.83 -3.59
C SER A 192 -22.57 -10.10 -4.88
N GLY A 193 -22.63 -11.32 -5.42
CA GLY A 193 -21.88 -11.69 -6.64
C GLY A 193 -22.20 -10.74 -7.79
N PHE A 194 -23.48 -10.41 -8.01
CA PHE A 194 -23.88 -9.43 -9.02
C PHE A 194 -23.30 -8.02 -8.72
N LYS A 195 -23.34 -7.55 -7.47
CA LYS A 195 -22.78 -6.25 -7.08
C LYS A 195 -21.26 -6.21 -7.26
N ILE A 196 -20.58 -7.30 -6.92
CA ILE A 196 -19.12 -7.44 -7.10
C ILE A 196 -18.80 -7.46 -8.59
N LEU A 197 -19.56 -8.18 -9.40
CA LEU A 197 -19.38 -8.19 -10.85
C LEU A 197 -19.58 -6.79 -11.44
N CYS A 198 -20.66 -6.10 -11.06
CA CYS A 198 -20.88 -4.71 -11.47
C CYS A 198 -19.74 -3.79 -11.01
N PHE A 199 -19.25 -3.95 -9.78
CA PHE A 199 -18.13 -3.18 -9.26
C PHE A 199 -16.83 -3.45 -10.03
N LEU A 200 -16.53 -4.70 -10.36
CA LEU A 200 -15.38 -5.07 -11.17
C LEU A 200 -15.47 -4.50 -12.60
N ILE A 201 -16.62 -4.66 -13.26
CA ILE A 201 -16.84 -4.11 -14.61
C ILE A 201 -16.73 -2.57 -14.58
N SER A 202 -17.41 -1.92 -13.63
CA SER A 202 -17.32 -0.47 -13.46
C SER A 202 -15.89 -0.04 -13.13
N GLY A 203 -15.16 -0.83 -12.32
CA GLY A 203 -13.75 -0.61 -12.02
C GLY A 203 -12.90 -0.61 -13.26
N VAL A 204 -13.02 -1.62 -14.11
CA VAL A 204 -12.28 -1.71 -15.38
C VAL A 204 -12.57 -0.52 -16.30
N ILE A 205 -13.85 -0.12 -16.42
CA ILE A 205 -14.25 1.05 -17.22
C ILE A 205 -13.74 2.37 -16.62
N LEU A 206 -13.68 2.46 -15.29
CA LEU A 206 -13.22 3.67 -14.60
C LEU A 206 -11.69 3.81 -14.56
N ILE A 207 -10.92 2.74 -14.76
CA ILE A 207 -9.45 2.78 -14.72
C ILE A 207 -8.87 3.82 -15.68
N PRO A 208 -9.26 3.90 -16.97
CA PRO A 208 -8.76 4.93 -17.87
C PRO A 208 -9.05 6.35 -17.35
N VAL A 209 -10.27 6.57 -16.85
CA VAL A 209 -10.68 7.87 -16.31
C VAL A 209 -9.87 8.24 -15.05
N LEU A 210 -9.64 7.28 -14.16
CA LEU A 210 -8.83 7.48 -12.95
C LEU A 210 -7.36 7.72 -13.28
N ASN A 211 -6.84 7.06 -14.30
CA ASN A 211 -5.49 7.31 -14.79
C ASN A 211 -5.37 8.69 -15.42
N ALA A 212 -6.32 9.09 -16.28
CA ALA A 212 -6.36 10.44 -16.84
C ALA A 212 -6.37 11.49 -15.73
N PHE A 213 -7.25 11.32 -14.75
CA PHE A 213 -7.34 12.23 -13.61
C PHE A 213 -6.04 12.26 -12.79
N LYS A 214 -5.43 11.11 -12.55
CA LYS A 214 -4.15 10.99 -11.85
C LYS A 214 -3.05 11.76 -12.58
N PHE A 215 -2.91 11.58 -13.89
CA PHE A 215 -1.90 12.28 -14.68
C PHE A 215 -2.19 13.77 -14.75
N TRP A 216 -3.46 14.18 -14.92
CA TRP A 216 -3.84 15.57 -14.89
C TRP A 216 -3.50 16.28 -13.56
N VAL A 217 -3.74 15.65 -12.42
CA VAL A 217 -3.40 16.21 -11.08
C VAL A 217 -1.88 16.31 -10.87
N ARG A 218 -1.11 15.41 -11.47
CA ARG A 218 0.36 15.36 -11.34
C ARG A 218 1.10 16.26 -12.32
N ASP A 219 0.39 16.78 -13.28
CA ASP A 219 0.96 17.43 -14.44
C ASP A 219 1.23 18.91 -14.19
N GLU A 220 2.48 19.26 -13.95
CA GLU A 220 2.92 20.67 -13.87
C GLU A 220 3.20 21.30 -15.25
N GLY A 221 3.17 20.55 -16.35
CA GLY A 221 3.61 21.01 -17.67
C GLY A 221 2.77 20.59 -18.88
N GLY A 222 1.62 19.91 -18.71
CA GLY A 222 0.77 19.46 -19.82
C GLY A 222 1.17 18.09 -20.43
N GLU A 223 2.28 17.48 -19.99
CA GLU A 223 2.78 16.22 -20.55
C GLU A 223 2.01 14.98 -20.05
N GLY A 224 1.41 15.03 -18.86
CA GLY A 224 0.69 13.91 -18.30
C GLY A 224 -0.57 13.54 -19.05
N LEU A 225 -1.24 14.51 -19.64
CA LEU A 225 -2.38 14.27 -20.53
C LEU A 225 -1.93 13.66 -21.87
N SER A 226 -0.80 14.10 -22.43
CA SER A 226 -0.25 13.50 -23.66
C SER A 226 0.13 12.05 -23.42
N TYR A 227 0.80 11.73 -22.31
CA TYR A 227 1.09 10.35 -21.92
C TYR A 227 -0.19 9.50 -21.79
N PHE A 228 -1.25 10.05 -21.21
CA PHE A 228 -2.54 9.37 -21.13
C PHE A 228 -3.12 9.09 -22.52
N TYR A 229 -3.10 10.08 -23.42
CA TYR A 229 -3.58 9.92 -24.79
C TYR A 229 -2.75 8.88 -25.54
N ASP A 230 -1.44 8.97 -25.47
CA ASP A 230 -0.55 8.09 -26.23
C ASP A 230 -0.54 6.65 -25.68
N TYR A 231 -0.51 6.49 -24.36
CA TYR A 231 -0.39 5.16 -23.72
C TYR A 231 -1.74 4.48 -23.50
N ILE A 232 -2.75 5.20 -23.02
CA ILE A 232 -4.04 4.60 -22.65
C ILE A 232 -5.02 4.61 -23.82
N LEU A 233 -5.15 5.73 -24.54
CA LEU A 233 -6.08 5.82 -25.66
C LEU A 233 -5.50 5.19 -26.93
N GLY A 234 -4.18 5.26 -27.15
CA GLY A 234 -3.52 4.67 -28.31
C GLY A 234 -4.28 4.94 -29.61
N ASP A 235 -4.58 3.89 -30.36
CA ASP A 235 -5.33 3.98 -31.64
C ASP A 235 -6.83 4.34 -31.49
N GLY A 236 -7.28 4.70 -30.29
CA GLY A 236 -8.68 5.08 -30.02
C GLY A 236 -9.69 3.92 -30.02
N ASN A 237 -9.23 2.67 -30.17
CA ASN A 237 -10.09 1.50 -30.10
C ASN A 237 -10.40 1.16 -28.62
N LEU A 238 -11.69 1.06 -28.29
CA LEU A 238 -12.14 0.73 -26.94
C LEU A 238 -11.52 -0.55 -26.37
N PHE A 239 -11.30 -1.56 -27.21
CA PHE A 239 -10.68 -2.82 -26.78
C PHE A 239 -9.20 -2.65 -26.42
N SER A 240 -8.44 -1.85 -27.17
CA SER A 240 -7.05 -1.53 -26.83
C SER A 240 -6.96 -0.71 -25.55
N VAL A 241 -7.81 0.29 -25.36
CA VAL A 241 -7.90 1.09 -24.14
C VAL A 241 -8.18 0.22 -22.90
N LEU A 242 -9.15 -0.70 -23.00
CA LEU A 242 -9.46 -1.62 -21.91
C LEU A 242 -8.33 -2.62 -21.68
N GLY A 243 -7.75 -3.17 -22.73
CA GLY A 243 -6.60 -4.08 -22.66
C GLY A 243 -5.40 -3.43 -21.96
N ASN A 244 -4.99 -2.25 -22.42
CA ASN A 244 -3.89 -1.48 -21.80
C ASN A 244 -4.18 -1.12 -20.33
N SER A 245 -5.43 -0.77 -20.03
CA SER A 245 -5.84 -0.49 -18.64
C SER A 245 -5.75 -1.72 -17.74
N ILE A 246 -6.12 -2.90 -18.25
CA ILE A 246 -5.99 -4.17 -17.52
C ILE A 246 -4.51 -4.52 -17.34
N LEU A 247 -3.70 -4.42 -18.38
CA LEU A 247 -2.25 -4.67 -18.30
C LEU A 247 -1.56 -3.71 -17.33
N TYR A 248 -1.94 -2.43 -17.35
CA TYR A 248 -1.47 -1.46 -16.36
C TYR A 248 -1.84 -1.88 -14.92
N LEU A 249 -3.07 -2.38 -14.70
CA LEU A 249 -3.49 -2.88 -13.40
C LEU A 249 -2.70 -4.13 -12.99
N VAL A 250 -2.49 -5.06 -13.90
CA VAL A 250 -1.68 -6.26 -13.69
C VAL A 250 -0.26 -5.86 -13.30
N SER A 251 0.36 -4.91 -14.02
CA SER A 251 1.72 -4.43 -13.69
C SER A 251 1.79 -3.79 -12.31
N ARG A 252 0.70 -3.16 -11.83
CA ARG A 252 0.65 -2.58 -10.48
C ARG A 252 0.56 -3.61 -9.35
N PHE A 253 0.05 -4.80 -9.62
CA PHE A 253 0.03 -5.92 -8.66
C PHE A 253 1.18 -6.91 -8.88
N SER A 254 1.96 -6.76 -9.94
CA SER A 254 3.14 -7.58 -10.22
C SER A 254 4.42 -6.83 -9.84
N ILE A 255 5.36 -7.55 -9.25
CA ILE A 255 6.72 -7.04 -9.00
C ILE A 255 7.78 -7.79 -9.81
N VAL A 256 7.38 -8.76 -10.66
CA VAL A 256 8.31 -9.60 -11.43
C VAL A 256 9.18 -8.75 -12.36
N GLY A 257 8.60 -7.78 -13.06
CA GLY A 257 9.34 -6.89 -13.95
C GLY A 257 10.40 -6.06 -13.20
N SER A 258 10.00 -5.44 -12.08
CA SER A 258 10.94 -4.67 -11.24
C SER A 258 12.05 -5.56 -10.67
N VAL A 259 11.73 -6.77 -10.25
CA VAL A 259 12.72 -7.73 -9.73
C VAL A 259 13.67 -8.18 -10.83
N ASN A 260 13.19 -8.41 -12.06
CA ASN A 260 14.04 -8.72 -13.20
C ASN A 260 15.00 -7.57 -13.51
N LEU A 261 14.49 -6.34 -13.56
CA LEU A 261 15.30 -5.14 -13.79
C LEU A 261 16.42 -4.99 -12.73
N ILE A 262 16.11 -5.28 -11.45
CA ILE A 262 17.07 -5.26 -10.36
C ILE A 262 18.11 -6.37 -10.53
N PHE A 263 17.70 -7.56 -10.95
CA PHE A 263 18.60 -8.69 -11.21
C PHE A 263 19.62 -8.34 -12.29
N ASP A 264 19.16 -7.73 -13.38
CA ASP A 264 20.00 -7.34 -14.51
C ASP A 264 21.03 -6.28 -14.15
N ASN A 265 20.70 -5.43 -13.18
CA ASN A 265 21.55 -4.34 -12.72
C ASN A 265 22.16 -4.61 -11.33
N GLN A 266 22.18 -5.87 -10.88
CA GLN A 266 22.58 -6.24 -9.51
C GLN A 266 23.97 -5.72 -9.14
N ALA A 267 24.96 -5.86 -10.00
CA ALA A 267 26.33 -5.41 -9.72
C ALA A 267 26.39 -3.91 -9.46
N MET A 268 25.79 -3.11 -10.34
CA MET A 268 25.73 -1.65 -10.21
C MET A 268 24.98 -1.22 -8.93
N LEU A 269 23.84 -1.85 -8.65
CA LEU A 269 23.05 -1.56 -7.46
C LEU A 269 23.76 -1.93 -6.15
N MET A 270 24.47 -3.06 -6.15
CA MET A 270 25.28 -3.49 -5.00
C MET A 270 26.46 -2.56 -4.75
N ASP A 271 27.15 -2.10 -5.81
CA ASP A 271 28.22 -1.11 -5.71
C ASP A 271 27.69 0.24 -5.21
N ALA A 272 26.54 0.69 -5.71
CA ALA A 272 25.89 1.91 -5.25
C ALA A 272 25.45 1.82 -3.77
N TYR A 273 24.98 0.65 -3.33
CA TYR A 273 24.67 0.41 -1.92
C TYR A 273 25.94 0.41 -1.05
N ASN A 274 27.01 -0.28 -1.47
CA ASN A 274 28.26 -0.37 -0.73
C ASN A 274 28.99 0.97 -0.63
N SER A 275 28.89 1.81 -1.66
CA SER A 275 29.45 3.18 -1.68
C SER A 275 28.63 4.18 -0.86
N GLY A 276 27.45 3.82 -0.40
CA GLY A 276 26.53 4.71 0.31
C GLY A 276 25.73 5.65 -0.60
N THR A 277 25.82 5.50 -1.92
CA THR A 277 24.96 6.24 -2.89
C THR A 277 23.50 5.85 -2.71
N ILE A 278 23.23 4.56 -2.51
CA ILE A 278 21.92 4.07 -2.06
C ILE A 278 21.91 4.02 -0.54
N THR A 279 20.93 4.69 0.08
CA THR A 279 20.75 4.70 1.53
C THR A 279 20.35 3.31 2.06
N PRO A 280 20.78 2.91 3.27
CA PRO A 280 20.40 1.64 3.86
C PRO A 280 18.88 1.47 4.01
N PHE A 281 18.38 0.23 3.89
CA PHE A 281 16.93 -0.08 3.94
C PHE A 281 16.23 0.39 5.23
N TRP A 282 16.93 0.47 6.36
CA TRP A 282 16.35 0.94 7.62
C TRP A 282 16.09 2.46 7.63
N THR A 283 16.69 3.22 6.71
CA THR A 283 16.40 4.65 6.50
C THR A 283 15.09 4.89 5.76
N GLU A 284 14.45 3.86 5.23
CA GLU A 284 13.06 3.96 4.73
C GLU A 284 12.07 4.38 5.84
N ASN A 285 12.45 4.21 7.11
CA ASN A 285 11.72 4.80 8.22
C ASN A 285 11.87 6.33 8.20
N THR A 286 10.77 7.06 8.03
CA THR A 286 10.76 8.51 7.89
C THR A 286 11.37 9.26 9.08
N LEU A 287 11.20 8.76 10.31
CA LEU A 287 11.86 9.33 11.48
C LEU A 287 13.36 9.09 11.44
N VAL A 288 13.76 7.85 11.14
CA VAL A 288 15.17 7.49 11.05
C VAL A 288 15.86 8.23 9.91
N SER A 289 15.20 8.37 8.75
CA SER A 289 15.75 9.11 7.61
C SER A 289 15.97 10.59 7.93
N SER A 290 15.09 11.19 8.71
CA SER A 290 15.24 12.58 9.14
C SER A 290 16.49 12.78 9.99
N PHE A 291 16.76 11.84 10.94
CA PHE A 291 18.00 11.85 11.71
C PHE A 291 19.21 11.49 10.87
N TYR A 292 19.12 10.48 10.00
CA TYR A 292 20.23 10.05 9.14
C TYR A 292 20.74 11.18 8.25
N ARG A 293 19.83 11.94 7.62
CA ARG A 293 20.19 13.08 6.77
C ARG A 293 20.83 14.25 7.50
N MET A 294 20.68 14.35 8.83
CA MET A 294 21.38 15.36 9.63
C MET A 294 22.87 15.02 9.84
N TRP A 295 23.24 13.74 9.71
CA TRP A 295 24.59 13.26 10.02
C TRP A 295 25.35 12.77 8.78
N MET A 296 24.64 12.38 7.77
CA MET A 296 25.21 11.83 6.52
C MET A 296 24.72 12.65 5.34
N GLU A 297 25.64 13.34 4.70
CA GLU A 297 25.36 14.05 3.46
C GLU A 297 25.30 13.06 2.30
N GLY A 298 24.25 13.18 1.49
CA GLY A 298 24.07 12.40 0.26
C GLY A 298 23.37 11.07 0.46
N GLY A 299 23.16 10.39 -0.64
CA GLY A 299 22.45 9.12 -0.77
C GLY A 299 20.95 9.31 -1.05
N VAL A 300 20.48 8.49 -1.96
CA VAL A 300 19.08 8.40 -2.39
C VAL A 300 18.49 7.04 -1.96
N ASN A 301 17.18 6.95 -1.83
CA ASN A 301 16.58 5.64 -1.58
C ASN A 301 16.69 4.74 -2.83
N ALA A 302 16.68 3.43 -2.63
CA ALA A 302 16.83 2.46 -3.72
C ALA A 302 15.76 2.63 -4.82
N SER A 303 14.53 2.93 -4.41
CA SER A 303 13.40 3.13 -5.33
C SER A 303 13.62 4.33 -6.26
N ASN A 304 14.19 5.42 -5.76
CA ASN A 304 14.50 6.60 -6.55
C ASN A 304 15.73 6.36 -7.43
N TYR A 305 16.79 5.73 -6.89
CA TYR A 305 17.99 5.37 -7.65
C TYR A 305 17.66 4.52 -8.89
N ILE A 306 16.76 3.54 -8.76
CA ILE A 306 16.29 2.74 -9.89
C ILE A 306 15.65 3.63 -10.96
N VAL A 307 14.85 4.60 -10.57
CA VAL A 307 14.17 5.49 -11.52
C VAL A 307 15.15 6.44 -12.21
N THR A 308 16.09 7.03 -11.48
CA THR A 308 17.02 8.01 -12.04
C THR A 308 18.12 7.36 -12.85
N GLU A 309 18.76 6.32 -12.33
CA GLU A 309 19.97 5.75 -12.93
C GLU A 309 19.69 4.57 -13.87
N ILE A 310 18.66 3.76 -13.59
CA ILE A 310 18.36 2.59 -14.42
C ILE A 310 17.29 2.91 -15.46
N LEU A 311 16.19 3.56 -15.06
CA LEU A 311 15.13 3.94 -15.98
C LEU A 311 15.42 5.26 -16.73
N GLY A 312 16.46 6.02 -16.34
CA GLY A 312 16.95 7.20 -17.04
C GLY A 312 16.12 8.48 -16.84
N TYR A 313 15.32 8.57 -15.79
CA TYR A 313 14.49 9.74 -15.47
C TYR A 313 15.17 10.62 -14.41
N SER A 314 16.13 11.47 -14.80
CA SER A 314 16.93 12.29 -13.89
C SER A 314 16.11 13.23 -12.99
N ASP A 315 14.98 13.71 -13.47
CA ASP A 315 14.11 14.66 -12.75
C ASP A 315 12.88 13.98 -12.10
N ALA A 316 12.90 12.63 -11.99
CA ALA A 316 11.77 11.90 -11.47
C ALA A 316 11.51 12.20 -9.99
N THR A 317 10.31 12.66 -9.71
CA THR A 317 9.78 12.85 -8.35
C THR A 317 8.99 11.65 -7.85
N TRP A 318 8.91 10.58 -8.65
CA TRP A 318 8.25 9.31 -8.34
C TRP A 318 9.28 8.21 -8.06
N ASN A 319 8.82 7.14 -7.43
CA ASN A 319 9.65 6.01 -7.00
C ASN A 319 9.15 4.72 -7.66
N SER A 320 10.06 3.86 -8.08
CA SER A 320 9.75 2.52 -8.56
C SER A 320 9.59 1.53 -7.39
N HIS A 321 9.03 0.36 -7.69
CA HIS A 321 8.86 -0.70 -6.70
C HIS A 321 10.12 -1.56 -6.62
N VAL A 322 10.81 -1.55 -5.49
CA VAL A 322 11.92 -2.50 -5.27
C VAL A 322 11.39 -3.91 -5.06
N GLY A 323 10.28 -4.05 -4.35
CA GLY A 323 9.76 -5.34 -3.93
C GLY A 323 10.61 -6.03 -2.85
N LEU A 324 10.00 -6.95 -2.13
CA LEU A 324 10.72 -7.77 -1.14
C LEU A 324 11.85 -8.58 -1.80
N ALA A 325 11.59 -9.16 -2.96
CA ALA A 325 12.58 -9.93 -3.72
C ALA A 325 13.73 -9.06 -4.22
N GLY A 326 13.42 -7.87 -4.73
CA GLY A 326 14.44 -6.94 -5.22
C GLY A 326 15.39 -6.48 -4.13
N TRP A 327 14.90 -6.20 -2.92
CA TRP A 327 15.76 -5.88 -1.78
C TRP A 327 16.74 -7.01 -1.46
N LEU A 328 16.30 -8.27 -1.53
CA LEU A 328 17.18 -9.43 -1.28
C LEU A 328 18.27 -9.61 -2.33
N ILE A 329 17.97 -9.22 -3.58
CA ILE A 329 18.92 -9.29 -4.69
C ILE A 329 19.94 -8.14 -4.63
N LEU A 330 19.46 -6.94 -4.31
CA LEU A 330 20.25 -5.71 -4.26
C LEU A 330 21.28 -5.72 -3.12
N LEU A 331 20.92 -6.36 -1.98
CA LEU A 331 21.72 -6.30 -0.76
C LEU A 331 22.85 -7.35 -0.75
N PRO A 332 24.05 -7.02 -0.22
CA PRO A 332 25.05 -8.03 0.15
C PRO A 332 24.45 -9.06 1.11
N ALA A 333 24.94 -10.31 1.08
CA ALA A 333 24.36 -11.44 1.83
C ALA A 333 24.17 -11.15 3.33
N SER A 334 25.13 -10.47 3.99
CA SER A 334 25.00 -10.08 5.39
C SER A 334 23.87 -9.08 5.61
N SER A 335 23.78 -8.05 4.75
CA SER A 335 22.72 -7.03 4.82
C SER A 335 21.37 -7.61 4.46
N ALA A 336 21.28 -8.57 3.54
CA ALA A 336 20.05 -9.28 3.19
C ALA A 336 19.48 -10.07 4.39
N PHE A 337 20.36 -10.69 5.21
CA PHE A 337 19.93 -11.33 6.44
C PHE A 337 19.32 -10.34 7.45
N PHE A 338 19.99 -9.22 7.68
CA PHE A 338 19.46 -8.16 8.57
C PHE A 338 18.16 -7.54 8.00
N PHE A 339 18.06 -7.41 6.70
CA PHE A 339 16.85 -6.95 6.05
C PHE A 339 15.68 -7.92 6.28
N LEU A 340 15.88 -9.22 6.11
CA LEU A 340 14.84 -10.22 6.40
C LEU A 340 14.41 -10.18 7.87
N PHE A 341 15.34 -10.04 8.80
CA PHE A 341 15.03 -9.89 10.21
C PHE A 341 14.19 -8.62 10.47
N TYR A 342 14.60 -7.50 9.91
CA TYR A 342 13.88 -6.23 10.00
C TYR A 342 12.47 -6.34 9.40
N TYR A 343 12.37 -6.91 8.20
CA TYR A 343 11.09 -7.17 7.54
C TYR A 343 10.14 -8.02 8.38
N MET A 344 10.64 -9.15 8.90
CA MET A 344 9.85 -10.03 9.76
C MET A 344 9.44 -9.35 11.06
N THR A 345 10.30 -8.55 11.65
CA THR A 345 9.98 -7.77 12.85
C THR A 345 8.86 -6.78 12.58
N LEU A 346 8.91 -6.03 11.48
CA LEU A 346 7.85 -5.12 11.08
C LEU A 346 6.52 -5.86 10.85
N LEU A 347 6.54 -6.95 10.10
CA LEU A 347 5.36 -7.75 9.82
C LEU A 347 4.71 -8.27 11.11
N LEU A 348 5.50 -8.91 11.96
CA LEU A 348 5.01 -9.48 13.22
C LEU A 348 4.52 -8.40 14.18
N THR A 349 5.20 -7.26 14.26
CA THR A 349 4.76 -6.12 15.08
C THR A 349 3.41 -5.58 14.60
N GLY A 350 3.25 -5.34 13.30
CA GLY A 350 1.97 -4.90 12.73
C GLY A 350 0.84 -5.88 13.01
N LEU A 351 1.07 -7.18 12.78
CA LEU A 351 0.10 -8.24 13.07
C LEU A 351 -0.23 -8.33 14.57
N PHE A 352 0.75 -8.21 15.45
CA PHE A 352 0.56 -8.24 16.90
C PHE A 352 -0.28 -7.06 17.38
N LEU A 353 0.08 -5.83 17.01
CA LEU A 353 -0.65 -4.62 17.39
C LEU A 353 -2.09 -4.65 16.85
N SER A 354 -2.28 -5.13 15.62
CA SER A 354 -3.60 -5.23 15.03
C SER A 354 -4.51 -6.22 15.76
N ARG A 355 -3.95 -7.30 16.35
CA ARG A 355 -4.69 -8.25 17.19
C ARG A 355 -5.29 -7.59 18.43
N ILE A 356 -4.56 -6.65 19.05
CA ILE A 356 -5.04 -5.90 20.21
C ILE A 356 -6.28 -5.08 19.87
N LEU A 357 -6.38 -4.61 18.64
CA LEU A 357 -7.51 -3.82 18.13
C LEU A 357 -8.66 -4.67 17.56
N GLY A 358 -8.44 -5.95 17.33
CA GLY A 358 -9.48 -6.90 16.92
C GLY A 358 -9.35 -7.45 15.50
N SER A 359 -10.23 -8.41 15.16
CA SER A 359 -10.13 -9.22 13.94
C SER A 359 -10.24 -8.43 12.63
N ARG A 360 -11.03 -7.37 12.59
CA ARG A 360 -11.18 -6.53 11.41
C ARG A 360 -9.91 -5.73 11.11
N VAL A 361 -9.29 -5.15 12.16
CA VAL A 361 -8.02 -4.43 12.02
C VAL A 361 -6.91 -5.39 11.63
N PHE A 362 -6.87 -6.59 12.21
CA PHE A 362 -5.94 -7.64 11.80
C PHE A 362 -6.09 -7.96 10.31
N SER A 363 -7.29 -8.10 9.81
CA SER A 363 -7.54 -8.35 8.40
C SER A 363 -7.06 -7.20 7.51
N MET A 364 -7.30 -5.96 7.92
CA MET A 364 -6.84 -4.79 7.19
C MET A 364 -5.31 -4.71 7.17
N VAL A 365 -4.66 -4.95 8.30
CA VAL A 365 -3.19 -4.96 8.38
C VAL A 365 -2.59 -6.10 7.56
N SER A 366 -3.23 -7.27 7.53
CA SER A 366 -2.82 -8.35 6.63
C SER A 366 -2.88 -7.95 5.15
N VAL A 367 -3.92 -7.25 4.74
CA VAL A 367 -4.06 -6.68 3.38
C VAL A 367 -2.96 -5.64 3.13
N LEU A 368 -2.76 -4.70 4.07
CA LEU A 368 -1.73 -3.66 3.95
C LEU A 368 -0.31 -4.23 3.95
N SER A 369 -0.08 -5.38 4.62
CA SER A 369 1.22 -6.05 4.57
C SER A 369 1.55 -6.57 3.17
N LEU A 370 0.59 -7.09 2.43
CA LEU A 370 0.79 -7.41 1.01
C LEU A 370 0.96 -6.16 0.16
N ALA A 371 0.09 -5.16 0.36
CA ALA A 371 0.11 -3.95 -0.44
C ALA A 371 1.38 -3.10 -0.23
N TYR A 372 2.02 -3.16 0.93
CA TYR A 372 3.19 -2.33 1.26
C TYR A 372 4.47 -3.14 1.41
N LEU A 373 4.52 -4.12 2.33
CA LEU A 373 5.77 -4.85 2.58
C LEU A 373 6.20 -5.71 1.40
N TYR A 374 5.26 -6.43 0.78
CA TYR A 374 5.59 -7.26 -0.39
C TYR A 374 6.06 -6.41 -1.59
N HIS A 375 5.48 -5.22 -1.77
CA HIS A 375 5.95 -4.24 -2.75
C HIS A 375 7.26 -3.55 -2.39
N GLY A 376 7.78 -3.76 -1.18
CA GLY A 376 9.01 -3.11 -0.71
C GLY A 376 8.82 -1.68 -0.22
N TRP A 377 7.58 -1.22 -0.02
CA TRP A 377 7.26 0.08 0.57
C TRP A 377 7.31 0.01 2.10
N LEU A 378 8.51 -0.13 2.62
CA LEU A 378 8.76 -0.28 4.06
C LEU A 378 8.22 0.91 4.84
N SER A 379 8.47 2.14 4.36
CA SER A 379 8.01 3.40 4.98
C SER A 379 6.48 3.41 5.17
N SER A 380 5.73 2.99 4.16
CA SER A 380 4.26 2.95 4.24
C SER A 380 3.76 1.97 5.30
N PHE A 381 4.41 0.80 5.44
CA PHE A 381 4.01 -0.15 6.47
C PHE A 381 4.45 0.26 7.88
N ILE A 382 5.58 0.95 8.01
CA ILE A 382 6.02 1.56 9.28
C ILE A 382 4.98 2.58 9.76
N LEU A 383 4.42 3.38 8.85
CA LEU A 383 3.32 4.30 9.18
C LEU A 383 2.06 3.56 9.65
N VAL A 384 1.76 2.37 9.10
CA VAL A 384 0.68 1.52 9.64
C VAL A 384 0.96 1.17 11.10
N VAL A 385 2.19 0.73 11.42
CA VAL A 385 2.60 0.40 12.80
C VAL A 385 2.45 1.61 13.72
N TYR A 386 2.89 2.79 13.31
CA TYR A 386 2.75 4.02 14.09
C TYR A 386 1.29 4.39 14.33
N CYS A 387 0.44 4.31 13.32
CA CYS A 387 -0.99 4.57 13.45
C CYS A 387 -1.69 3.57 14.38
N LEU A 388 -1.30 2.28 14.33
CA LEU A 388 -1.82 1.28 15.27
C LEU A 388 -1.41 1.59 16.70
N LEU A 389 -0.14 1.93 16.94
CA LEU A 389 0.34 2.35 18.25
C LEU A 389 -0.41 3.57 18.77
N PHE A 390 -0.62 4.57 17.93
CA PHE A 390 -1.38 5.77 18.28
C PHE A 390 -2.81 5.41 18.73
N VAL A 391 -3.52 4.59 17.97
CA VAL A 391 -4.89 4.16 18.32
C VAL A 391 -4.92 3.37 19.64
N ILE A 392 -3.93 2.48 19.86
CA ILE A 392 -3.81 1.71 21.13
C ILE A 392 -3.56 2.64 22.31
N ILE A 393 -2.66 3.62 22.18
CA ILE A 393 -2.38 4.61 23.22
C ILE A 393 -3.64 5.43 23.53
N CYS A 394 -4.35 5.93 22.52
CA CYS A 394 -5.61 6.64 22.69
C CYS A 394 -6.64 5.78 23.45
N ARG A 395 -6.77 4.50 23.09
CA ARG A 395 -7.65 3.55 23.79
C ARG A 395 -7.28 3.39 25.25
N PHE A 396 -6.00 3.26 25.55
CA PHE A 396 -5.50 3.10 26.91
C PHE A 396 -5.76 4.35 27.78
N ILE A 397 -5.49 5.53 27.26
CA ILE A 397 -5.75 6.81 27.95
C ILE A 397 -7.26 6.93 28.23
N PHE A 398 -8.12 6.69 27.23
CA PHE A 398 -9.56 6.78 27.39
C PHE A 398 -10.10 5.80 28.43
N SER A 399 -9.59 4.58 28.50
CA SER A 399 -10.02 3.58 29.47
C SER A 399 -9.69 3.99 30.91
N ARG A 400 -8.54 4.68 31.13
CA ARG A 400 -8.12 5.16 32.44
C ARG A 400 -8.95 6.36 32.92
N THR A 401 -9.23 7.32 32.05
CA THR A 401 -10.01 8.51 32.42
C THR A 401 -11.43 8.14 32.85
N LYS A 402 -12.03 7.13 32.24
CA LYS A 402 -13.36 6.67 32.62
C LYS A 402 -13.38 6.02 34.03
N ASN A 403 -12.37 5.24 34.36
CA ASN A 403 -12.28 4.61 35.69
C ASN A 403 -12.02 5.64 36.79
N ALA A 404 -11.34 6.75 36.46
CA ALA A 404 -11.11 7.85 37.42
C ALA A 404 -12.34 8.72 37.67
N LEU A 405 -13.34 8.72 36.77
CA LEU A 405 -14.58 9.47 36.89
C LEU A 405 -15.70 8.67 37.62
N VAL A 406 -15.48 7.41 37.92
CA VAL A 406 -16.42 6.50 38.58
C VAL A 406 -16.04 6.29 40.05
N VAL A 407 -14.89 6.79 40.52
CA VAL A 407 -14.46 6.86 41.89
C VAL A 407 -14.75 8.25 42.43
#